data_998944516752a7f07d5d3b63831f4118
#
_entry.id   998944516752a7f07d5d3b63831f4118
#
_cell.length_a   1.000
_cell.length_b   1.000
_cell.length_c   1.000
_cell.angle_alpha   90.00
_cell.angle_beta   90.00
_cell.angle_gamma   90.00
#
_symmetry.space_group_name_H-M   'P 1'
#
loop_
_entity.id
_entity.type
_entity.pdbx_description
1 polymer ?
#
loop_
_entity_poly.entity_id
_entity_poly.type
_entity_poly.pdbx_seq_one_letter_code
_entity_poly.pdbx_strand_id
1 'polypeptide(L)'
;MKNRKYSQFFLTEPELVNQPKIPMPNPSAYIDSARQFGTATKLSMGWRYIPEPMLFDRIPHSHPFDEYLVFLGGNMQNMFDFDATIELSMGEEEEMYLIEQPTVVYMPAGFVHTPLTFKRIAKPVLFHPIALTPDYYSQFGKNVKFVKKQS
;
A
#
# COMPACT_ATOMS: atom_id res chain seq x y z
N MET A 1 -22.79 -11.11 12.92
CA MET A 1 -21.81 -12.20 13.17
C MET A 1 -21.27 -12.26 14.60
N LYS A 2 -21.52 -11.27 15.45
CA LYS A 2 -20.84 -11.06 16.75
C LYS A 2 -20.93 -12.19 17.79
N ASN A 3 -21.78 -13.16 17.65
CA ASN A 3 -21.99 -14.21 18.69
C ASN A 3 -21.69 -15.65 18.19
N ARG A 4 -20.92 -15.81 17.14
CA ARG A 4 -20.53 -17.14 16.65
C ARG A 4 -19.11 -17.46 17.10
N LYS A 5 -18.82 -18.75 17.33
CA LYS A 5 -17.55 -19.27 17.86
C LYS A 5 -16.29 -18.76 17.18
N TYR A 6 -16.35 -18.45 15.91
CA TYR A 6 -15.19 -18.02 15.10
C TYR A 6 -15.29 -16.58 14.59
N SER A 7 -16.21 -15.77 15.12
CA SER A 7 -16.43 -14.38 14.67
C SER A 7 -15.20 -13.49 14.77
N GLN A 8 -14.27 -13.80 15.67
CA GLN A 8 -13.02 -13.05 15.82
C GLN A 8 -12.08 -13.14 14.62
N PHE A 9 -12.30 -14.08 13.71
CA PHE A 9 -11.52 -14.19 12.47
C PHE A 9 -12.12 -13.45 11.27
N PHE A 10 -13.26 -12.78 11.48
CA PHE A 10 -13.97 -12.07 10.42
C PHE A 10 -13.94 -10.56 10.67
N LEU A 11 -13.34 -9.83 9.73
CA LEU A 11 -13.41 -8.37 9.70
C LEU A 11 -14.46 -7.94 8.67
N THR A 12 -15.30 -7.03 9.05
CA THR A 12 -16.34 -6.47 8.18
C THR A 12 -16.04 -4.99 7.88
N GLU A 13 -16.82 -4.38 7.02
CA GLU A 13 -16.59 -3.02 6.53
C GLU A 13 -16.23 -1.99 7.61
N PRO A 14 -16.92 -1.89 8.78
CA PRO A 14 -16.56 -0.88 9.78
C PRO A 14 -15.14 -1.01 10.30
N GLU A 15 -14.61 -2.23 10.41
CA GLU A 15 -13.25 -2.48 10.86
C GLU A 15 -12.22 -2.21 9.76
N LEU A 16 -12.59 -2.43 8.48
CA LEU A 16 -11.71 -2.25 7.34
C LEU A 16 -11.57 -0.79 6.91
N VAL A 17 -12.60 0.03 7.12
CA VAL A 17 -12.62 1.44 6.69
C VAL A 17 -12.06 2.40 7.74
N ASN A 18 -11.76 1.96 8.92
CA ASN A 18 -11.26 2.81 10.00
C ASN A 18 -9.82 3.28 9.73
N GLN A 19 -9.71 4.38 9.01
CA GLN A 19 -8.47 4.91 8.46
C GLN A 19 -7.57 5.56 9.49
N PRO A 20 -6.26 5.31 9.44
CA PRO A 20 -5.30 6.26 9.97
C PRO A 20 -5.06 7.38 8.97
N LYS A 21 -5.14 8.58 9.42
CA LYS A 21 -4.49 9.85 9.03
C LYS A 21 -4.17 10.22 7.56
N ILE A 22 -4.31 9.36 6.56
CA ILE A 22 -4.07 9.72 5.16
C ILE A 22 -5.43 9.89 4.48
N PRO A 23 -5.86 11.12 4.18
CA PRO A 23 -7.07 11.33 3.41
C PRO A 23 -6.87 10.78 2.00
N MET A 24 -7.72 9.85 1.61
CA MET A 24 -7.76 9.33 0.26
C MET A 24 -9.07 9.77 -0.40
N PRO A 25 -9.05 10.13 -1.69
CA PRO A 25 -10.25 10.62 -2.38
C PRO A 25 -11.36 9.57 -2.49
N ASN A 26 -11.02 8.29 -2.33
CA ASN A 26 -11.97 7.17 -2.35
C ASN A 26 -11.87 6.31 -1.11
N PRO A 27 -12.94 5.58 -0.77
CA PRO A 27 -12.88 4.59 0.29
C PRO A 27 -11.70 3.65 0.10
N SER A 28 -10.94 3.45 1.13
CA SER A 28 -9.86 2.48 1.17
C SER A 28 -10.04 1.57 2.37
N ALA A 29 -9.59 0.33 2.24
CA ALA A 29 -9.58 -0.64 3.31
C ALA A 29 -8.15 -0.96 3.71
N TYR A 30 -7.92 -1.29 4.98
CA TYR A 30 -6.62 -1.73 5.45
C TYR A 30 -6.75 -2.63 6.67
N ILE A 31 -5.72 -3.44 6.87
CA ILE A 31 -5.55 -4.30 8.04
C ILE A 31 -4.17 -4.02 8.65
N ASP A 32 -4.18 -3.70 9.94
CA ASP A 32 -3.03 -3.89 10.82
C ASP A 32 -3.33 -5.12 11.67
N SER A 33 -2.70 -6.24 11.38
CA SER A 33 -3.08 -7.51 11.99
C SER A 33 -2.92 -7.53 13.51
N ALA A 34 -1.93 -6.81 14.05
CA ALA A 34 -1.79 -6.68 15.51
C ALA A 34 -3.00 -6.04 16.16
N ARG A 35 -3.62 -5.05 15.50
CA ARG A 35 -4.79 -4.35 16.00
C ARG A 35 -6.07 -5.18 15.90
N GLN A 36 -6.24 -5.89 14.80
CA GLN A 36 -7.51 -6.52 14.43
C GLN A 36 -7.56 -8.01 14.78
N PHE A 37 -6.42 -8.71 14.73
CA PHE A 37 -6.31 -10.15 14.96
C PHE A 37 -5.39 -10.54 16.13
N GLY A 38 -4.78 -9.56 16.80
CA GLY A 38 -3.83 -9.80 17.87
C GLY A 38 -2.39 -10.01 17.39
N THR A 39 -1.46 -10.20 18.34
CA THR A 39 -0.02 -10.12 18.10
C THR A 39 0.59 -11.31 17.36
N ALA A 40 -0.16 -12.40 17.16
CA ALA A 40 0.35 -13.61 16.50
C ALA A 40 0.52 -13.44 14.98
N THR A 41 -0.13 -12.46 14.39
CA THR A 41 -0.10 -12.18 12.95
C THR A 41 0.95 -11.13 12.63
N LYS A 42 1.60 -11.24 11.46
CA LYS A 42 2.75 -10.40 11.08
C LYS A 42 2.55 -9.73 9.72
N LEU A 43 1.34 -9.23 9.48
CA LEU A 43 0.98 -8.69 8.18
C LEU A 43 0.11 -7.45 8.34
N SER A 44 0.41 -6.44 7.54
CA SER A 44 -0.46 -5.30 7.28
C SER A 44 -0.71 -5.20 5.79
N MET A 45 -1.91 -4.82 5.38
CA MET A 45 -2.24 -4.64 3.97
C MET A 45 -3.32 -3.58 3.78
N GLY A 46 -3.32 -2.98 2.60
CA GLY A 46 -4.33 -2.00 2.24
C GLY A 46 -4.85 -2.22 0.82
N TRP A 47 -6.04 -1.71 0.55
CA TRP A 47 -6.67 -1.70 -0.77
C TRP A 47 -7.13 -0.29 -1.06
N ARG A 48 -6.69 0.25 -2.20
CA ARG A 48 -7.01 1.61 -2.63
C ARG A 48 -7.31 1.66 -4.11
N TYR A 49 -8.44 2.21 -4.47
CA TYR A 49 -8.70 2.60 -5.85
C TYR A 49 -8.09 3.96 -6.13
N ILE A 50 -7.33 4.04 -7.20
CA ILE A 50 -6.73 5.27 -7.69
C ILE A 50 -7.44 5.64 -8.99
N PRO A 51 -8.42 6.55 -8.96
CA PRO A 51 -9.24 6.88 -10.13
C PRO A 51 -8.66 8.01 -10.98
N GLU A 52 -7.72 8.76 -10.42
CA GLU A 52 -7.15 9.97 -11.05
C GLU A 52 -5.67 10.12 -10.68
N PRO A 53 -4.89 10.89 -11.45
CA PRO A 53 -3.47 11.13 -11.14
C PRO A 53 -3.26 11.72 -9.76
N MET A 54 -2.25 11.21 -9.05
CA MET A 54 -1.86 11.73 -7.75
C MET A 54 -0.40 11.41 -7.41
N LEU A 55 0.24 12.28 -6.65
CA LEU A 55 1.49 11.99 -5.96
C LEU A 55 1.14 11.26 -4.65
N PHE A 56 1.45 9.97 -4.60
CA PHE A 56 1.11 9.13 -3.44
C PHE A 56 2.12 9.27 -2.32
N ASP A 57 3.40 9.11 -2.63
CA ASP A 57 4.49 9.29 -1.67
C ASP A 57 5.63 10.07 -2.32
N ARG A 58 6.12 11.07 -1.61
CA ARG A 58 7.09 12.02 -2.12
C ARG A 58 8.52 11.72 -1.70
N ILE A 59 8.70 11.12 -0.52
CA ILE A 59 9.99 11.15 0.16
C ILE A 59 10.65 9.77 0.11
N PRO A 60 11.86 9.64 -0.49
CA PRO A 60 12.63 8.40 -0.42
C PRO A 60 12.81 7.93 1.01
N HIS A 61 12.47 6.67 1.26
CA HIS A 61 12.54 6.08 2.59
C HIS A 61 12.76 4.56 2.52
N SER A 62 13.07 3.99 3.66
CA SER A 62 13.13 2.54 3.88
C SER A 62 12.46 2.17 5.21
N HIS A 63 12.16 0.89 5.37
CA HIS A 63 11.64 0.33 6.61
C HIS A 63 12.20 -1.07 6.89
N PRO A 64 12.18 -1.53 8.16
CA PRO A 64 12.88 -2.76 8.57
C PRO A 64 12.07 -4.05 8.32
N PHE A 65 11.19 -4.06 7.35
CA PHE A 65 10.37 -5.22 6.96
C PHE A 65 10.22 -5.26 5.45
N ASP A 66 9.94 -6.45 4.93
CA ASP A 66 9.65 -6.65 3.51
C ASP A 66 8.28 -6.06 3.16
N GLU A 67 8.16 -5.55 1.95
CA GLU A 67 6.92 -5.01 1.42
C GLU A 67 6.68 -5.48 -0.02
N TYR A 68 5.41 -5.65 -0.36
CA TYR A 68 4.96 -5.86 -1.73
C TYR A 68 4.02 -4.75 -2.12
N LEU A 69 4.23 -4.16 -3.30
CA LEU A 69 3.27 -3.25 -3.92
C LEU A 69 2.62 -3.96 -5.09
N VAL A 70 1.31 -4.12 -5.02
CA VAL A 70 0.52 -4.77 -6.08
C VAL A 70 -0.28 -3.71 -6.82
N PHE A 71 -0.12 -3.66 -8.13
CA PHE A 71 -0.85 -2.76 -9.03
C PHE A 71 -1.66 -3.60 -10.00
N LEU A 72 -2.98 -3.48 -9.96
CA LEU A 72 -3.92 -4.19 -10.81
C LEU A 72 -4.90 -3.20 -11.46
N GLY A 73 -5.54 -3.61 -12.54
CA GLY A 73 -6.66 -2.86 -13.11
C GLY A 73 -7.87 -2.84 -12.17
N GLY A 74 -8.59 -1.73 -12.15
CA GLY A 74 -9.81 -1.56 -11.36
C GLY A 74 -11.06 -2.13 -12.01
N ASN A 75 -10.94 -2.83 -13.13
CA ASN A 75 -12.08 -3.49 -13.77
C ASN A 75 -12.45 -4.77 -13.02
N MET A 76 -13.64 -4.80 -12.45
CA MET A 76 -14.13 -5.92 -11.64
C MET A 76 -14.33 -7.22 -12.42
N GLN A 77 -14.34 -7.16 -13.75
CA GLN A 77 -14.44 -8.34 -14.62
C GLN A 77 -13.07 -8.82 -15.13
N ASN A 78 -12.06 -7.94 -15.13
CA ASN A 78 -10.73 -8.28 -15.62
C ASN A 78 -9.68 -7.39 -14.96
N MET A 79 -8.97 -7.91 -13.96
CA MET A 79 -7.91 -7.20 -13.25
C MET A 79 -6.68 -6.88 -14.12
N PHE A 80 -6.57 -7.50 -15.29
CA PHE A 80 -5.49 -7.24 -16.26
C PHE A 80 -5.84 -6.15 -17.28
N ASP A 81 -7.05 -5.60 -17.23
CA ASP A 81 -7.46 -4.41 -18.00
C ASP A 81 -6.86 -3.17 -17.34
N PHE A 82 -5.65 -2.80 -17.77
CA PHE A 82 -4.82 -1.79 -17.16
C PHE A 82 -4.47 -0.70 -18.18
N ASP A 83 -4.79 0.55 -17.88
CA ASP A 83 -4.42 1.70 -18.69
C ASP A 83 -4.04 2.88 -17.78
N ALA A 84 -2.82 2.84 -17.32
CA ALA A 84 -2.22 3.84 -16.45
C ALA A 84 -0.70 3.90 -16.66
N THR A 85 -0.09 5.01 -16.23
CA THR A 85 1.37 5.16 -16.10
C THR A 85 1.67 5.56 -14.66
N ILE A 86 2.42 4.72 -13.98
CA ILE A 86 2.83 4.92 -12.57
C ILE A 86 4.36 5.00 -12.56
N GLU A 87 4.90 6.00 -11.88
CA GLU A 87 6.34 6.19 -11.68
C GLU A 87 6.71 5.76 -10.26
N LEU A 88 7.64 4.84 -10.14
CA LEU A 88 8.21 4.38 -8.88
C LEU A 88 9.73 4.51 -8.93
N SER A 89 10.30 5.26 -8.00
CA SER A 89 11.75 5.34 -7.84
C SER A 89 12.25 4.29 -6.86
N MET A 90 13.36 3.65 -7.21
CA MET A 90 13.97 2.55 -6.49
C MET A 90 15.44 2.84 -6.21
N GLY A 91 15.90 2.50 -5.00
CA GLY A 91 17.28 2.72 -4.55
C GLY A 91 17.56 4.16 -4.08
N GLU A 92 18.74 4.36 -3.49
CA GLU A 92 19.20 5.68 -3.05
C GLU A 92 19.44 6.63 -4.22
N GLU A 93 19.74 6.09 -5.39
CA GLU A 93 19.92 6.81 -6.65
C GLU A 93 18.60 7.22 -7.31
N GLU A 94 17.45 6.82 -6.73
CA GLU A 94 16.12 7.13 -7.24
C GLU A 94 15.93 6.69 -8.71
N GLU A 95 16.43 5.50 -9.09
CA GLU A 95 16.21 4.97 -10.42
C GLU A 95 14.73 4.79 -10.70
N MET A 96 14.22 5.45 -11.74
CA MET A 96 12.80 5.49 -12.03
C MET A 96 12.35 4.29 -12.88
N TYR A 97 11.31 3.62 -12.42
CA TYR A 97 10.61 2.55 -13.14
C TYR A 97 9.20 2.99 -13.51
N LEU A 98 8.80 2.67 -14.74
CA LEU A 98 7.43 2.87 -15.20
C LEU A 98 6.64 1.57 -15.08
N ILE A 99 5.47 1.66 -14.44
CA ILE A 99 4.52 0.57 -14.32
C ILE A 99 3.33 0.91 -15.22
N GLU A 100 3.18 0.16 -16.32
CA GLU A 100 2.17 0.36 -17.36
C GLU A 100 1.34 -0.90 -17.63
N GLN A 101 1.49 -1.91 -16.80
CA GLN A 101 0.74 -3.17 -16.83
C GLN A 101 0.59 -3.71 -15.40
N PRO A 102 -0.29 -4.67 -15.14
CA PRO A 102 -0.39 -5.31 -13.83
C PRO A 102 0.95 -5.80 -13.34
N THR A 103 1.34 -5.35 -12.15
CA THR A 103 2.72 -5.54 -11.64
C THR A 103 2.69 -5.79 -10.14
N VAL A 104 3.56 -6.65 -9.67
CA VAL A 104 3.93 -6.80 -8.26
C VAL A 104 5.39 -6.38 -8.10
N VAL A 105 5.65 -5.44 -7.19
CA VAL A 105 7.00 -5.02 -6.83
C VAL A 105 7.32 -5.56 -5.45
N TYR A 106 8.45 -6.24 -5.32
CA TYR A 106 8.97 -6.68 -4.02
C TYR A 106 10.09 -5.75 -3.56
N MET A 107 9.99 -5.31 -2.32
CA MET A 107 11.00 -4.49 -1.67
C MET A 107 11.48 -5.17 -0.39
N PRO A 108 12.74 -5.63 -0.35
CA PRO A 108 13.30 -6.22 0.86
C PRO A 108 13.46 -5.19 1.98
N ALA A 109 13.48 -5.68 3.21
CA ALA A 109 13.73 -4.85 4.38
C ALA A 109 14.99 -3.97 4.20
N GLY A 110 14.89 -2.70 4.53
CA GLY A 110 15.97 -1.73 4.41
C GLY A 110 16.20 -1.15 3.01
N PHE A 111 15.46 -1.62 2.00
CA PHE A 111 15.58 -1.10 0.65
C PHE A 111 14.93 0.28 0.52
N VAL A 112 15.66 1.25 -0.03
CA VAL A 112 15.15 2.60 -0.28
C VAL A 112 14.23 2.60 -1.49
N HIS A 113 13.07 3.21 -1.36
CA HIS A 113 12.07 3.34 -2.42
C HIS A 113 11.30 4.65 -2.31
N THR A 114 10.46 4.93 -3.29
CA THR A 114 9.74 6.19 -3.51
C THR A 114 10.65 7.34 -3.99
N PRO A 115 10.14 8.38 -4.66
CA PRO A 115 8.72 8.73 -4.85
C PRO A 115 7.87 7.69 -5.60
N LEU A 116 6.58 7.67 -5.28
CA LEU A 116 5.54 6.92 -5.99
C LEU A 116 4.49 7.90 -6.50
N THR A 117 4.35 7.97 -7.82
CA THR A 117 3.43 8.88 -8.49
C THR A 117 2.55 8.14 -9.47
N PHE A 118 1.25 8.25 -9.31
CA PHE A 118 0.27 7.84 -10.30
C PHE A 118 0.13 8.98 -11.32
N LYS A 119 0.91 8.92 -12.40
CA LYS A 119 1.10 10.04 -13.33
C LYS A 119 -0.04 10.20 -14.32
N ARG A 120 -0.49 9.09 -14.89
CA ARG A 120 -1.60 9.03 -15.83
C ARG A 120 -2.53 7.88 -15.43
N ILE A 121 -3.81 8.16 -15.33
CA ILE A 121 -4.83 7.18 -15.01
C ILE A 121 -5.95 7.34 -16.06
N ALA A 122 -5.91 6.53 -17.12
CA ALA A 122 -6.99 6.44 -18.09
C ALA A 122 -8.08 5.46 -17.63
N LYS A 123 -7.68 4.41 -16.88
CA LYS A 123 -8.59 3.50 -16.18
C LYS A 123 -8.18 3.42 -14.71
N PRO A 124 -9.13 3.36 -13.76
CA PRO A 124 -8.79 3.23 -12.34
C PRO A 124 -7.87 2.05 -12.06
N VAL A 125 -6.93 2.26 -11.15
CA VAL A 125 -5.98 1.24 -10.69
C VAL A 125 -6.37 0.79 -9.28
N LEU A 126 -6.35 -0.51 -9.03
CA LEU A 126 -6.34 -1.06 -7.69
C LEU A 126 -4.89 -1.14 -7.21
N PHE A 127 -4.59 -0.36 -6.18
CA PHE A 127 -3.30 -0.37 -5.49
C PHE A 127 -3.43 -1.12 -4.16
N HIS A 128 -2.64 -2.17 -3.99
CA HIS A 128 -2.71 -3.07 -2.84
C HIS A 128 -1.32 -3.30 -2.24
N PRO A 129 -0.87 -2.43 -1.29
CA PRO A 129 0.36 -2.64 -0.55
C PRO A 129 0.18 -3.71 0.52
N ILE A 130 1.21 -4.55 0.69
CA ILE A 130 1.31 -5.59 1.72
C ILE A 130 2.65 -5.42 2.43
N ALA A 131 2.63 -5.14 3.72
CA ALA A 131 3.80 -4.99 4.57
C ALA A 131 3.91 -6.15 5.56
N LEU A 132 5.08 -6.77 5.65
CA LEU A 132 5.31 -7.90 6.56
C LEU A 132 5.63 -7.40 7.98
N THR A 133 4.74 -6.58 8.50
CA THR A 133 4.74 -6.08 9.87
C THR A 133 3.31 -6.05 10.41
N PRO A 134 3.10 -6.33 11.70
CA PRO A 134 1.74 -6.42 12.25
C PRO A 134 1.01 -5.08 12.39
N ASP A 135 1.68 -3.95 12.29
CA ASP A 135 1.17 -2.65 12.73
C ASP A 135 1.60 -1.46 11.85
N TYR A 136 1.83 -1.67 10.55
CA TYR A 136 2.35 -0.64 9.64
C TYR A 136 1.51 0.64 9.61
N TYR A 137 0.19 0.52 9.51
CA TYR A 137 -0.69 1.69 9.39
C TYR A 137 -0.91 2.40 10.73
N SER A 138 -1.02 1.68 11.83
CA SER A 138 -1.15 2.28 13.17
C SER A 138 0.17 2.87 13.68
N GLN A 139 1.31 2.41 13.16
CA GLN A 139 2.66 2.88 13.50
C GLN A 139 3.31 3.66 12.36
N PHE A 140 2.53 4.15 11.41
CA PHE A 140 3.06 4.87 10.24
C PHE A 140 4.04 5.98 10.66
N GLY A 141 5.23 5.95 10.08
CA GLY A 141 6.31 6.88 10.37
C GLY A 141 7.25 6.50 11.52
N LYS A 142 6.86 5.58 12.43
CA LYS A 142 7.75 5.19 13.55
C LYS A 142 8.92 4.31 13.13
N ASN A 143 8.69 3.40 12.18
CA ASN A 143 9.69 2.45 11.69
C ASN A 143 10.19 2.81 10.27
N VAL A 144 9.96 4.03 9.82
CA VAL A 144 10.37 4.50 8.50
C VAL A 144 11.64 5.33 8.63
N LYS A 145 12.65 4.99 7.85
CA LYS A 145 13.89 5.77 7.73
C LYS A 145 13.85 6.60 6.45
N PHE A 146 13.77 7.90 6.61
CA PHE A 146 13.81 8.84 5.48
C PHE A 146 15.25 9.08 5.04
N VAL A 147 15.48 9.10 3.74
CA VAL A 147 16.76 9.49 3.17
C VAL A 147 16.89 11.00 3.25
N LYS A 148 17.91 11.50 3.96
CA LYS A 148 18.23 12.92 3.98
C LYS A 148 18.77 13.29 2.60
N LYS A 149 18.14 14.22 1.89
CA LYS A 149 18.77 14.86 0.75
C LYS A 149 20.05 15.51 1.22
N GLN A 150 21.19 15.13 0.63
CA GLN A 150 22.42 15.89 0.79
C GLN A 150 22.16 17.26 0.17
N SER A 151 22.26 18.27 1.01
CA SER A 151 22.14 19.68 0.62
C SER A 151 23.33 20.10 -0.23
#